data_f387ff9a342b2b41bcb261631bbd7de8
#
_entry.id   f387ff9a342b2b41bcb261631bbd7de8
#
_cell.length_a   1.000
_cell.length_b   1.000
_cell.length_c   1.000
_cell.angle_alpha   90.00
_cell.angle_beta   90.00
_cell.angle_gamma   90.00
#
_symmetry.space_group_name_H-M   'P 1'
#
loop_
_entity.id
_entity.type
_entity.pdbx_description
1 polymer ?
#
loop_
_entity_poly.entity_id
_entity_poly.type
_entity_poly.pdbx_seq_one_letter_code
_entity_poly.pdbx_strand_id
1 'polypeptide(L)'
;MLNKKLENGFMYIVFGDPFNKEAKLSVESLLKFNPEVNVAIFTDNVDIFKKFNTNNVLLYEIKPKHIRAKVDYISKSPFSNTIYLDSDTLIVDNIEEIFINFKRDDVLVTQCFERKREKYSSIKEYSSIPYSFSEVNGGFLGFNDSPASKRFLKIWKKKFYKYRKMTSGWDQISLRIALWKSEVKICNLPYEYNIRSIENRLKLLNNKKKLGNKHLEPRIFHMHYSSDIHKGIYNIDTIEELEKIMRNKAYLI
;
A
#
# COMPACT_ATOMS: atom_id res chain seq x y z
N MET A 1 -5.34 30.73 7.52
CA MET A 1 -5.98 29.67 8.33
C MET A 1 -5.35 28.34 7.95
N LEU A 2 -4.72 27.63 8.87
CA LEU A 2 -4.25 26.26 8.62
C LEU A 2 -5.51 25.39 8.44
N ASN A 3 -5.74 24.90 7.22
CA ASN A 3 -6.82 23.95 6.98
C ASN A 3 -6.63 22.77 7.93
N LYS A 4 -7.56 22.58 8.86
CA LYS A 4 -7.55 21.44 9.79
C LYS A 4 -7.60 20.17 8.95
N LYS A 5 -6.59 19.30 9.09
CA LYS A 5 -6.59 17.99 8.44
C LYS A 5 -7.77 17.14 8.92
N LEU A 6 -8.31 16.32 8.04
CA LEU A 6 -9.22 15.25 8.44
C LEU A 6 -8.45 14.25 9.33
N GLU A 7 -9.16 13.59 10.24
CA GLU A 7 -8.47 12.75 11.23
C GLU A 7 -7.85 11.50 10.59
N ASN A 8 -8.67 10.64 10.04
CA ASN A 8 -8.28 9.34 9.49
C ASN A 8 -8.60 9.25 8.00
N GLY A 9 -7.73 8.60 7.21
CA GLY A 9 -8.06 8.33 5.82
C GLY A 9 -7.06 7.43 5.10
N PHE A 10 -7.55 6.84 4.02
CA PHE A 10 -6.78 6.02 3.10
C PHE A 10 -6.25 6.87 1.95
N MET A 11 -5.07 6.52 1.45
CA MET A 11 -4.40 7.27 0.39
C MET A 11 -3.91 6.35 -0.71
N TYR A 12 -4.22 6.72 -1.95
CA TYR A 12 -3.69 6.11 -3.17
C TYR A 12 -2.87 7.13 -3.94
N ILE A 13 -1.75 6.69 -4.54
CA ILE A 13 -0.91 7.51 -5.42
C ILE A 13 -0.63 6.69 -6.65
N VAL A 14 -1.29 7.01 -7.76
CA VAL A 14 -1.31 6.20 -8.97
C VAL A 14 -1.20 7.04 -10.21
N PHE A 15 -0.63 6.48 -11.28
CA PHE A 15 -0.60 7.12 -12.59
C PHE A 15 -0.32 6.10 -13.70
N GLY A 16 -0.80 6.43 -14.87
CA GLY A 16 -0.80 5.53 -16.03
C GLY A 16 -1.98 4.55 -15.99
N ASP A 17 -2.52 4.26 -17.17
CA ASP A 17 -3.80 3.55 -17.32
C ASP A 17 -3.90 2.20 -16.58
N PRO A 18 -2.92 1.27 -16.63
CA PRO A 18 -3.07 0.03 -15.89
C PRO A 18 -3.26 0.24 -14.39
N PHE A 19 -2.43 1.12 -13.81
CA PHE A 19 -2.43 1.37 -12.37
C PHE A 19 -3.65 2.18 -11.91
N ASN A 20 -4.16 3.08 -12.75
CA ASN A 20 -5.40 3.80 -12.46
C ASN A 20 -6.60 2.84 -12.43
N LYS A 21 -6.65 1.85 -13.34
CA LYS A 21 -7.71 0.82 -13.32
C LYS A 21 -7.60 -0.11 -12.12
N GLU A 22 -6.40 -0.57 -11.78
CA GLU A 22 -6.16 -1.33 -10.55
C GLU A 22 -6.65 -0.56 -9.32
N ALA A 23 -6.22 0.71 -9.19
CA ALA A 23 -6.62 1.55 -8.07
C ALA A 23 -8.14 1.77 -8.01
N LYS A 24 -8.82 1.89 -9.17
CA LYS A 24 -10.28 1.98 -9.21
C LYS A 24 -10.92 0.77 -8.54
N LEU A 25 -10.46 -0.46 -8.85
CA LEU A 25 -10.94 -1.68 -8.24
C LEU A 25 -10.59 -1.76 -6.75
N SER A 26 -9.38 -1.33 -6.38
CA SER A 26 -8.96 -1.28 -4.98
C SER A 26 -9.83 -0.31 -4.16
N VAL A 27 -10.04 0.91 -4.65
CA VAL A 27 -10.93 1.90 -4.01
C VAL A 27 -12.36 1.39 -3.89
N GLU A 28 -12.88 0.73 -4.92
CA GLU A 28 -14.20 0.13 -4.91
C GLU A 28 -14.33 -0.94 -3.83
N SER A 29 -13.30 -1.82 -3.70
CA SER A 29 -13.25 -2.82 -2.64
C SER A 29 -13.17 -2.19 -1.24
N LEU A 30 -12.37 -1.13 -1.10
CA LEU A 30 -12.28 -0.40 0.16
C LEU A 30 -13.63 0.17 0.58
N LEU A 31 -14.30 0.89 -0.31
CA LEU A 31 -15.58 1.54 -0.02
C LEU A 31 -16.73 0.54 0.17
N LYS A 32 -16.65 -0.65 -0.44
CA LYS A 32 -17.63 -1.74 -0.23
C LYS A 32 -17.67 -2.20 1.23
N PHE A 33 -16.53 -2.33 1.88
CA PHE A 33 -16.43 -2.82 3.26
C PHE A 33 -16.27 -1.70 4.29
N ASN A 34 -15.93 -0.48 3.84
CA ASN A 34 -15.65 0.67 4.70
C ASN A 34 -16.28 1.92 4.06
N PRO A 35 -17.63 2.04 4.01
CA PRO A 35 -18.32 3.07 3.23
C PRO A 35 -18.13 4.50 3.72
N GLU A 36 -17.82 4.69 5.00
CA GLU A 36 -17.71 6.00 5.63
C GLU A 36 -16.27 6.55 5.73
N VAL A 37 -15.28 5.79 5.23
CA VAL A 37 -13.88 6.21 5.33
C VAL A 37 -13.54 7.36 4.38
N ASN A 38 -12.63 8.23 4.81
CA ASN A 38 -12.05 9.22 3.92
C ASN A 38 -10.99 8.58 3.01
N VAL A 39 -11.02 8.95 1.72
CA VAL A 39 -10.04 8.47 0.73
C VAL A 39 -9.45 9.66 -0.02
N ALA A 40 -8.13 9.71 -0.15
CA ALA A 40 -7.43 10.67 -1.00
C ALA A 40 -6.76 9.93 -2.16
N ILE A 41 -7.08 10.31 -3.38
CA ILE A 41 -6.54 9.70 -4.60
C ILE A 41 -5.72 10.75 -5.34
N PHE A 42 -4.42 10.50 -5.43
CA PHE A 42 -3.48 11.29 -6.22
C PHE A 42 -3.23 10.58 -7.54
N THR A 43 -3.69 11.16 -8.65
CA THR A 43 -3.70 10.51 -9.96
C THR A 43 -3.39 11.49 -11.09
N ASP A 44 -2.90 10.99 -12.20
CA ASP A 44 -2.77 11.75 -13.46
C ASP A 44 -4.06 11.73 -14.30
N ASN A 45 -5.07 10.95 -13.90
CA ASN A 45 -6.35 10.84 -14.57
C ASN A 45 -7.53 10.80 -13.57
N VAL A 46 -7.97 11.97 -13.15
CA VAL A 46 -9.08 12.12 -12.18
C VAL A 46 -10.42 11.61 -12.72
N ASP A 47 -10.59 11.55 -14.04
CA ASP A 47 -11.87 11.17 -14.67
C ASP A 47 -12.25 9.71 -14.36
N ILE A 48 -11.28 8.83 -14.25
CA ILE A 48 -11.48 7.42 -13.89
C ILE A 48 -12.15 7.28 -12.51
N PHE A 49 -11.90 8.24 -11.61
CA PHE A 49 -12.37 8.20 -10.21
C PHE A 49 -13.60 9.07 -9.95
N LYS A 50 -14.12 9.78 -10.96
CA LYS A 50 -15.30 10.67 -10.78
C LYS A 50 -16.52 9.96 -10.21
N LYS A 51 -16.70 8.66 -10.47
CA LYS A 51 -17.81 7.88 -9.90
C LYS A 51 -17.76 7.79 -8.37
N PHE A 52 -16.59 7.97 -7.76
CA PHE A 52 -16.41 7.95 -6.30
C PHE A 52 -16.44 9.36 -5.69
N ASN A 53 -16.66 10.41 -6.49
CA ASN A 53 -16.63 11.79 -6.02
C ASN A 53 -17.80 12.07 -5.06
N THR A 54 -17.58 11.69 -3.83
CA THR A 54 -18.48 11.91 -2.67
C THR A 54 -17.80 12.86 -1.69
N ASN A 55 -18.49 13.25 -0.64
CA ASN A 55 -17.90 14.11 0.40
C ASN A 55 -16.65 13.50 1.07
N ASN A 56 -16.51 12.18 1.02
CA ASN A 56 -15.42 11.44 1.68
C ASN A 56 -14.25 11.10 0.73
N VAL A 57 -14.37 11.35 -0.58
CA VAL A 57 -13.31 11.04 -1.55
C VAL A 57 -12.73 12.33 -2.14
N LEU A 58 -11.45 12.55 -1.89
CA LEU A 58 -10.70 13.71 -2.34
C LEU A 58 -9.82 13.33 -3.54
N LEU A 59 -9.99 14.01 -4.66
CA LEU A 59 -9.22 13.77 -5.88
C LEU A 59 -8.16 14.87 -6.06
N TYR A 60 -6.91 14.45 -6.31
CA TYR A 60 -5.78 15.33 -6.54
C TYR A 60 -5.10 14.99 -7.86
N GLU A 61 -5.09 15.92 -8.80
CA GLU A 61 -4.33 15.75 -10.04
C GLU A 61 -2.83 15.89 -9.76
N ILE A 62 -2.03 14.94 -10.30
CA ILE A 62 -0.59 14.93 -10.17
C ILE A 62 0.11 14.77 -11.53
N LYS A 63 1.35 15.24 -11.60
CA LYS A 63 2.25 15.07 -12.75
C LYS A 63 3.52 14.33 -12.29
N PRO A 64 3.49 12.99 -12.28
CA PRO A 64 4.60 12.20 -11.78
C PRO A 64 5.84 12.31 -12.67
N LYS A 65 7.01 12.28 -12.03
CA LYS A 65 8.30 12.31 -12.73
C LYS A 65 8.95 10.93 -12.91
N HIS A 66 8.44 9.93 -12.23
CA HIS A 66 8.95 8.56 -12.28
C HIS A 66 7.94 7.56 -11.66
N ILE A 67 8.12 6.28 -11.96
CA ILE A 67 7.21 5.19 -11.57
C ILE A 67 6.98 5.05 -10.05
N ARG A 68 7.87 5.55 -9.19
CA ARG A 68 7.69 5.53 -7.72
C ARG A 68 7.23 6.89 -7.19
N ALA A 69 6.23 7.48 -7.83
CA ALA A 69 5.66 8.77 -7.45
C ALA A 69 5.22 8.82 -5.98
N LYS A 70 4.85 7.69 -5.37
CA LYS A 70 4.48 7.64 -3.97
C LYS A 70 5.50 8.28 -3.04
N VAL A 71 6.79 8.13 -3.31
CA VAL A 71 7.87 8.74 -2.50
C VAL A 71 7.82 10.28 -2.51
N ASP A 72 7.28 10.87 -3.59
CA ASP A 72 7.15 12.32 -3.72
C ASP A 72 5.86 12.89 -3.13
N TYR A 73 4.79 12.12 -3.21
CA TYR A 73 3.45 12.62 -2.89
C TYR A 73 2.92 12.15 -1.53
N ILE A 74 3.44 11.06 -0.96
CA ILE A 74 2.91 10.46 0.28
C ILE A 74 2.88 11.44 1.47
N SER A 75 3.86 12.33 1.55
CA SER A 75 3.91 13.38 2.58
C SER A 75 2.88 14.50 2.42
N LYS A 76 2.12 14.49 1.32
CA LYS A 76 1.06 15.47 1.03
C LYS A 76 -0.31 15.00 1.48
N SER A 77 -0.39 13.92 2.25
CA SER A 77 -1.65 13.42 2.79
C SER A 77 -2.46 14.52 3.46
N PRO A 78 -3.79 14.60 3.18
CA PRO A 78 -4.70 15.54 3.84
C PRO A 78 -5.16 15.05 5.22
N PHE A 79 -4.70 13.87 5.67
CA PHE A 79 -5.12 13.24 6.91
C PHE A 79 -4.07 13.36 8.01
N SER A 80 -4.51 13.38 9.26
CA SER A 80 -3.63 13.28 10.43
C SER A 80 -3.10 11.86 10.59
N ASN A 81 -3.93 10.86 10.35
CA ASN A 81 -3.58 9.45 10.31
C ASN A 81 -3.86 8.90 8.91
N THR A 82 -2.86 8.41 8.26
CA THR A 82 -2.93 7.99 6.85
C THR A 82 -2.57 6.51 6.72
N ILE A 83 -3.37 5.76 5.97
CA ILE A 83 -3.01 4.44 5.45
C ILE A 83 -2.83 4.55 3.96
N TYR A 84 -1.58 4.43 3.49
CA TYR A 84 -1.26 4.31 2.07
C TYR A 84 -1.43 2.86 1.61
N LEU A 85 -2.07 2.70 0.45
CA LEU A 85 -2.25 1.42 -0.24
C LEU A 85 -1.74 1.50 -1.68
N ASP A 86 -1.04 0.46 -2.16
CA ASP A 86 -0.70 0.33 -3.58
C ASP A 86 -1.97 0.03 -4.39
N SER A 87 -1.95 0.35 -5.69
CA SER A 87 -3.08 0.16 -6.63
C SER A 87 -3.57 -1.29 -6.72
N ASP A 88 -2.66 -2.24 -6.57
CA ASP A 88 -2.89 -3.68 -6.71
C ASP A 88 -3.31 -4.36 -5.39
N THR A 89 -3.99 -3.62 -4.50
CA THR A 89 -4.60 -4.17 -3.28
C THR A 89 -6.09 -4.44 -3.47
N LEU A 90 -6.60 -5.49 -2.83
CA LEU A 90 -8.02 -5.82 -2.76
C LEU A 90 -8.43 -5.95 -1.29
N ILE A 91 -9.31 -5.07 -0.85
CA ILE A 91 -9.85 -5.07 0.50
C ILE A 91 -11.02 -6.05 0.56
N VAL A 92 -11.03 -6.95 1.55
CA VAL A 92 -12.01 -8.04 1.64
C VAL A 92 -12.77 -8.08 2.95
N ASP A 93 -12.52 -7.12 3.83
CA ASP A 93 -13.24 -6.97 5.10
C ASP A 93 -13.07 -5.52 5.62
N ASN A 94 -13.75 -5.18 6.72
CA ASN A 94 -13.56 -3.89 7.38
C ASN A 94 -12.13 -3.79 7.95
N ILE A 95 -11.49 -2.65 7.75
CA ILE A 95 -10.11 -2.35 8.18
C ILE A 95 -9.97 -1.03 8.94
N GLU A 96 -11.08 -0.39 9.31
CA GLU A 96 -11.04 0.89 10.01
C GLU A 96 -10.38 0.80 11.39
N GLU A 97 -10.45 -0.35 12.03
CA GLU A 97 -9.85 -0.59 13.35
C GLU A 97 -8.34 -0.29 13.40
N ILE A 98 -7.63 -0.39 12.25
CA ILE A 98 -6.18 -0.19 12.21
C ILE A 98 -5.75 1.20 12.66
N PHE A 99 -6.62 2.21 12.52
CA PHE A 99 -6.31 3.57 12.95
C PHE A 99 -6.10 3.71 14.46
N ILE A 100 -6.64 2.80 15.27
CA ILE A 100 -6.44 2.84 16.72
C ILE A 100 -4.97 2.69 17.13
N ASN A 101 -4.17 2.02 16.29
CA ASN A 101 -2.74 1.81 16.53
C ASN A 101 -1.96 3.14 16.58
N PHE A 102 -2.44 4.19 15.90
CA PHE A 102 -1.80 5.51 15.94
C PHE A 102 -1.87 6.22 17.30
N LYS A 103 -2.64 5.69 18.25
CA LYS A 103 -2.59 6.14 19.65
C LYS A 103 -1.27 5.76 20.34
N ARG A 104 -0.53 4.78 19.80
CA ARG A 104 0.69 4.23 20.39
C ARG A 104 1.89 4.34 19.47
N ASP A 105 1.68 4.23 18.17
CA ASP A 105 2.72 4.05 17.17
C ASP A 105 2.67 5.18 16.13
N ASP A 106 3.82 5.49 15.56
CA ASP A 106 3.94 6.53 14.54
C ASP A 106 3.73 5.97 13.13
N VAL A 107 4.15 4.72 12.92
CA VAL A 107 4.16 4.06 11.60
C VAL A 107 3.63 2.64 11.72
N LEU A 108 2.73 2.26 10.81
CA LEU A 108 2.20 0.90 10.69
C LEU A 108 2.78 0.26 9.42
N VAL A 109 3.28 -0.95 9.54
CA VAL A 109 3.92 -1.67 8.44
C VAL A 109 3.43 -3.11 8.38
N THR A 110 3.64 -3.75 7.23
CA THR A 110 3.52 -5.20 7.06
C THR A 110 4.85 -5.77 6.60
N GLN A 111 5.20 -6.95 7.10
CA GLN A 111 6.48 -7.56 6.75
C GLN A 111 6.52 -8.04 5.30
N CYS A 112 7.70 -7.92 4.70
CA CYS A 112 8.02 -8.60 3.45
C CYS A 112 8.48 -10.05 3.72
N PHE A 113 8.27 -10.97 2.75
CA PHE A 113 8.84 -12.32 2.85
C PHE A 113 10.36 -12.30 2.85
N GLU A 114 10.96 -11.41 2.08
CA GLU A 114 12.40 -11.21 2.09
C GLU A 114 12.82 -10.36 3.28
N ARG A 115 13.77 -10.86 4.06
CA ARG A 115 14.26 -10.17 5.27
C ARG A 115 15.37 -9.19 4.96
N LYS A 116 16.26 -9.57 4.05
CA LYS A 116 17.41 -8.77 3.60
C LYS A 116 17.88 -9.29 2.24
N ARG A 117 17.99 -8.40 1.26
CA ARG A 117 18.34 -8.78 -0.12
C ARG A 117 19.83 -8.65 -0.34
N GLU A 118 20.49 -9.79 -0.59
CA GLU A 118 21.93 -9.86 -0.74
C GLU A 118 22.48 -9.03 -1.91
N LYS A 119 21.72 -8.96 -3.01
CA LYS A 119 22.08 -8.16 -4.20
C LYS A 119 22.27 -6.66 -3.93
N TYR A 120 21.84 -6.15 -2.79
CA TYR A 120 22.01 -4.75 -2.38
C TYR A 120 23.05 -4.56 -1.26
N SER A 121 23.89 -5.59 -1.01
CA SER A 121 24.94 -5.56 0.01
C SER A 121 25.98 -4.44 -0.21
N SER A 122 26.19 -4.00 -1.45
CA SER A 122 27.05 -2.86 -1.79
C SER A 122 26.55 -1.52 -1.23
N ILE A 123 25.28 -1.40 -0.87
CA ILE A 123 24.74 -0.23 -0.20
C ILE A 123 25.04 -0.34 1.30
N LYS A 124 26.15 0.26 1.76
CA LYS A 124 26.62 0.18 3.17
C LYS A 124 25.51 0.50 4.19
N GLU A 125 24.70 1.53 3.96
CA GLU A 125 23.59 1.89 4.85
C GLU A 125 22.52 0.80 4.95
N TYR A 126 22.33 0.01 3.90
CA TYR A 126 21.39 -1.11 3.89
C TYR A 126 22.02 -2.37 4.49
N SER A 127 23.28 -2.67 4.13
CA SER A 127 23.96 -3.88 4.57
C SER A 127 24.29 -3.88 6.06
N SER A 128 24.48 -2.70 6.67
CA SER A 128 24.71 -2.56 8.12
C SER A 128 23.47 -2.80 8.98
N ILE A 129 22.25 -2.77 8.39
CA ILE A 129 21.04 -3.08 9.13
C ILE A 129 21.00 -4.59 9.43
N PRO A 130 20.77 -5.00 10.68
CA PRO A 130 20.77 -6.40 11.05
C PRO A 130 19.65 -7.18 10.35
N TYR A 131 19.87 -8.48 10.14
CA TYR A 131 18.87 -9.36 9.51
C TYR A 131 17.55 -9.41 10.28
N SER A 132 17.60 -9.31 11.60
CA SER A 132 16.43 -9.29 12.49
C SER A 132 15.51 -8.08 12.28
N PHE A 133 16.01 -6.97 11.71
CA PHE A 133 15.19 -5.86 11.25
C PHE A 133 14.75 -6.14 9.81
N SER A 134 13.60 -6.80 9.65
CA SER A 134 13.09 -7.26 8.37
C SER A 134 12.79 -6.13 7.38
N GLU A 135 12.82 -6.43 6.09
CA GLU A 135 12.17 -5.55 5.11
C GLU A 135 10.66 -5.52 5.34
N VAL A 136 10.08 -4.36 5.09
CA VAL A 136 8.63 -4.18 5.09
C VAL A 136 8.13 -4.06 3.66
N ASN A 137 6.86 -4.36 3.43
CA ASN A 137 6.27 -4.20 2.11
C ASN A 137 5.79 -2.76 1.92
N GLY A 138 6.28 -2.09 0.88
CA GLY A 138 5.94 -0.69 0.59
C GLY A 138 4.56 -0.48 -0.02
N GLY A 139 3.79 -1.54 -0.26
CA GLY A 139 2.42 -1.46 -0.78
C GLY A 139 1.36 -1.26 0.29
N PHE A 140 1.76 -1.37 1.56
CA PHE A 140 1.01 -0.94 2.72
C PHE A 140 1.92 -0.11 3.63
N LEU A 141 1.51 1.11 3.95
CA LEU A 141 2.24 1.96 4.88
C LEU A 141 1.28 2.89 5.64
N GLY A 142 1.14 2.69 6.94
CA GLY A 142 0.45 3.63 7.81
C GLY A 142 1.42 4.64 8.41
N PHE A 143 0.99 5.90 8.55
CA PHE A 143 1.77 6.94 9.25
C PHE A 143 0.85 8.04 9.78
N ASN A 144 1.20 8.59 10.93
CA ASN A 144 0.53 9.76 11.48
C ASN A 144 1.26 11.06 11.11
N ASP A 145 0.74 12.20 11.50
CA ASP A 145 1.35 13.50 11.20
C ASP A 145 2.31 14.01 12.30
N SER A 146 2.78 13.09 13.17
CA SER A 146 3.77 13.40 14.20
C SER A 146 5.08 13.95 13.61
N PRO A 147 5.85 14.72 14.39
CA PRO A 147 7.18 15.15 13.97
C PRO A 147 8.09 13.98 13.59
N ALA A 148 7.95 12.82 14.26
CA ALA A 148 8.73 11.61 13.97
C ALA A 148 8.39 11.04 12.59
N SER A 149 7.10 10.86 12.28
CA SER A 149 6.63 10.42 10.97
C SER A 149 7.04 11.37 9.84
N LYS A 150 6.94 12.68 10.05
CA LYS A 150 7.38 13.67 9.06
C LYS A 150 8.90 13.57 8.79
N ARG A 151 9.73 13.38 9.84
CA ARG A 151 11.16 13.11 9.65
C ARG A 151 11.42 11.81 8.90
N PHE A 152 10.69 10.74 9.24
CA PHE A 152 10.79 9.46 8.55
C PHE A 152 10.51 9.60 7.05
N LEU A 153 9.40 10.19 6.65
CA LEU A 153 9.04 10.39 5.24
C LEU A 153 10.09 11.24 4.50
N LYS A 154 10.63 12.28 5.15
CA LYS A 154 11.73 13.09 4.59
C LYS A 154 13.01 12.26 4.39
N ILE A 155 13.36 11.42 5.35
CA ILE A 155 14.52 10.51 5.25
C ILE A 155 14.29 9.51 4.12
N TRP A 156 13.10 8.88 4.03
CA TRP A 156 12.76 7.94 2.97
C TRP A 156 12.95 8.56 1.58
N LYS A 157 12.35 9.71 1.35
CA LYS A 157 12.51 10.45 0.08
C LYS A 157 13.98 10.72 -0.23
N LYS A 158 14.78 11.24 0.73
CA LYS A 158 16.22 11.48 0.57
C LYS A 158 16.98 10.20 0.20
N LYS A 159 16.70 9.08 0.89
CA LYS A 159 17.36 7.80 0.63
C LYS A 159 16.95 7.18 -0.69
N PHE A 160 15.69 7.32 -1.10
CA PHE A 160 15.23 6.89 -2.42
C PHE A 160 16.03 7.59 -3.53
N TYR A 161 16.09 8.90 -3.53
CA TYR A 161 16.83 9.64 -4.55
C TYR A 161 18.34 9.35 -4.53
N LYS A 162 18.91 9.12 -3.36
CA LYS A 162 20.32 8.73 -3.22
C LYS A 162 20.61 7.38 -3.88
N TYR A 163 19.73 6.38 -3.70
CA TYR A 163 19.99 4.99 -4.08
C TYR A 163 19.21 4.50 -5.30
N ARG A 164 18.28 5.27 -5.85
CA ARG A 164 17.36 4.80 -6.90
C ARG A 164 18.06 4.19 -8.13
N LYS A 165 19.24 4.70 -8.52
CA LYS A 165 20.02 4.13 -9.63
C LYS A 165 20.58 2.75 -9.28
N MET A 166 21.04 2.55 -8.04
CA MET A 166 21.59 1.27 -7.56
C MET A 166 20.50 0.23 -7.32
N THR A 167 19.26 0.64 -7.12
CA THR A 167 18.12 -0.23 -6.83
C THR A 167 17.18 -0.40 -8.01
N SER A 168 17.58 0.04 -9.21
CA SER A 168 16.71 0.05 -10.40
C SER A 168 15.34 0.71 -10.12
N GLY A 169 15.35 1.74 -9.29
CA GLY A 169 14.15 2.48 -8.90
C GLY A 169 13.29 1.81 -7.82
N TRP A 170 13.73 0.71 -7.22
CA TRP A 170 12.98 0.09 -6.12
C TRP A 170 13.06 0.95 -4.86
N ASP A 171 11.91 1.27 -4.31
CA ASP A 171 11.76 2.13 -3.13
C ASP A 171 11.90 1.38 -1.79
N GLN A 172 11.71 0.06 -1.77
CA GLN A 172 11.69 -0.76 -0.56
C GLN A 172 13.02 -0.76 0.20
N ILE A 173 14.16 -0.70 -0.53
CA ILE A 173 15.49 -0.61 0.06
C ILE A 173 15.65 0.70 0.84
N SER A 174 15.25 1.80 0.24
CA SER A 174 15.28 3.13 0.88
C SER A 174 14.29 3.23 2.04
N LEU A 175 13.14 2.55 1.94
CA LEU A 175 12.15 2.47 3.00
C LEU A 175 12.73 1.78 4.25
N ARG A 176 13.39 0.61 4.08
CA ARG A 176 14.05 -0.10 5.18
C ARG A 176 15.12 0.77 5.87
N ILE A 177 15.96 1.46 5.06
CA ILE A 177 16.97 2.37 5.60
C ILE A 177 16.31 3.52 6.37
N ALA A 178 15.23 4.08 5.87
CA ALA A 178 14.52 5.18 6.52
C ALA A 178 13.91 4.76 7.86
N LEU A 179 13.24 3.62 7.90
CA LEU A 179 12.67 3.08 9.15
C LEU A 179 13.76 2.82 10.20
N TRP A 180 14.88 2.23 9.79
CA TRP A 180 16.00 1.98 10.71
C TRP A 180 16.60 3.26 11.30
N LYS A 181 16.60 4.36 10.52
CA LYS A 181 17.27 5.63 10.91
C LYS A 181 16.35 6.65 11.57
N SER A 182 15.05 6.45 11.59
CA SER A 182 14.09 7.50 11.92
C SER A 182 13.56 7.43 13.34
N GLU A 183 13.92 6.58 14.20
CA GLU A 183 13.45 6.52 15.60
C GLU A 183 11.90 6.56 15.73
N VAL A 184 11.17 6.18 14.68
CA VAL A 184 9.70 6.07 14.73
C VAL A 184 9.28 4.85 15.52
N LYS A 185 8.19 4.96 16.25
CA LYS A 185 7.52 3.80 16.84
C LYS A 185 6.79 3.04 15.75
N ILE A 186 7.11 1.77 15.58
CA ILE A 186 6.63 0.94 14.48
C ILE A 186 5.71 -0.16 15.01
N CYS A 187 4.46 -0.17 14.56
CA CYS A 187 3.57 -1.31 14.69
C CYS A 187 3.70 -2.21 13.46
N ASN A 188 3.99 -3.48 13.67
CA ASN A 188 3.97 -4.49 12.61
C ASN A 188 2.62 -5.21 12.63
N LEU A 189 1.79 -4.94 11.62
CA LEU A 189 0.47 -5.55 11.52
C LEU A 189 0.55 -7.04 11.17
N PRO A 190 -0.49 -7.81 11.53
CA PRO A 190 -0.63 -9.21 11.16
C PRO A 190 -0.60 -9.44 9.65
N TYR A 191 -0.32 -10.69 9.26
CA TYR A 191 -0.22 -11.12 7.86
C TYR A 191 -1.50 -10.85 7.04
N GLU A 192 -2.66 -10.87 7.70
CA GLU A 192 -3.99 -10.64 7.14
C GLU A 192 -4.13 -9.26 6.46
N TYR A 193 -3.32 -8.28 6.86
CA TYR A 193 -3.32 -6.94 6.26
C TYR A 193 -2.45 -6.80 5.01
N ASN A 194 -1.78 -7.88 4.56
CA ASN A 194 -1.00 -7.86 3.32
C ASN A 194 -0.69 -9.27 2.81
N ILE A 195 -1.74 -9.98 2.39
CA ILE A 195 -1.63 -11.36 1.90
C ILE A 195 -1.16 -11.34 0.46
N ARG A 196 0.13 -11.62 0.23
CA ARG A 196 0.80 -11.54 -1.07
C ARG A 196 0.86 -12.88 -1.82
N SER A 197 0.89 -14.01 -1.11
CA SER A 197 0.96 -15.33 -1.74
C SER A 197 -0.30 -15.63 -2.53
N ILE A 198 -0.17 -15.92 -3.81
CA ILE A 198 -1.28 -16.34 -4.70
C ILE A 198 -1.98 -17.55 -4.12
N GLU A 199 -1.22 -18.56 -3.73
CA GLU A 199 -1.76 -19.81 -3.16
C GLU A 199 -2.57 -19.55 -1.87
N ASN A 200 -2.05 -18.68 -0.99
CA ASN A 200 -2.76 -18.34 0.24
C ASN A 200 -4.03 -17.54 -0.04
N ARG A 201 -3.99 -16.60 -0.98
CA ARG A 201 -5.19 -15.85 -1.39
C ARG A 201 -6.29 -16.78 -1.89
N LEU A 202 -5.95 -17.72 -2.79
CA LEU A 202 -6.90 -18.70 -3.32
C LEU A 202 -7.47 -19.61 -2.24
N LYS A 203 -6.61 -20.13 -1.35
CA LYS A 203 -7.06 -20.96 -0.22
C LYS A 203 -8.03 -20.20 0.68
N LEU A 204 -7.72 -18.98 1.05
CA LEU A 204 -8.56 -18.16 1.94
C LEU A 204 -9.88 -17.77 1.29
N LEU A 205 -9.91 -17.44 0.01
CA LEU A 205 -11.13 -17.15 -0.73
C LEU A 205 -12.05 -18.36 -0.86
N ASN A 206 -11.47 -19.55 -1.14
CA ASN A 206 -12.23 -20.77 -1.40
C ASN A 206 -12.61 -21.53 -0.13
N ASN A 207 -11.81 -21.45 0.93
CA ASN A 207 -11.95 -22.23 2.16
C ASN A 207 -12.44 -21.41 3.36
N LYS A 208 -13.22 -20.35 3.13
CA LYS A 208 -13.86 -19.55 4.19
C LYS A 208 -12.91 -19.21 5.35
N LYS A 209 -11.81 -18.51 5.01
CA LYS A 209 -10.84 -18.02 5.99
C LYS A 209 -9.91 -19.09 6.62
N LYS A 210 -9.81 -20.29 6.04
CA LYS A 210 -8.89 -21.33 6.53
C LYS A 210 -7.59 -21.39 5.74
N LEU A 211 -6.46 -21.40 6.45
CA LEU A 211 -5.14 -21.67 5.91
C LEU A 211 -4.49 -22.79 6.71
N GLY A 212 -4.47 -24.01 6.15
CA GLY A 212 -4.13 -25.20 6.88
C GLY A 212 -5.12 -25.44 8.03
N ASN A 213 -4.62 -25.68 9.25
CA ASN A 213 -5.44 -25.85 10.45
C ASN A 213 -5.70 -24.52 11.18
N LYS A 214 -5.26 -23.38 10.65
CA LYS A 214 -5.41 -22.06 11.26
C LYS A 214 -6.52 -21.28 10.58
N HIS A 215 -7.32 -20.62 11.40
CA HIS A 215 -8.31 -19.68 10.95
C HIS A 215 -7.66 -18.30 10.81
N LEU A 216 -7.70 -17.72 9.61
CA LEU A 216 -7.25 -16.36 9.36
C LEU A 216 -8.43 -15.51 8.88
N GLU A 217 -8.43 -14.27 9.27
CA GLU A 217 -9.38 -13.27 8.81
C GLU A 217 -8.74 -12.31 7.82
N PRO A 218 -8.71 -12.64 6.52
CA PRO A 218 -8.07 -11.81 5.52
C PRO A 218 -8.70 -10.43 5.50
N ARG A 219 -7.86 -9.41 5.46
CA ARG A 219 -8.26 -8.00 5.39
C ARG A 219 -7.87 -7.39 4.05
N ILE A 220 -6.63 -7.62 3.62
CA ILE A 220 -6.09 -7.06 2.39
C ILE A 220 -5.33 -8.14 1.61
N PHE A 221 -5.73 -8.40 0.38
CA PHE A 221 -4.92 -9.12 -0.60
C PHE A 221 -4.10 -8.12 -1.40
N HIS A 222 -2.81 -8.37 -1.50
CA HIS A 222 -1.90 -7.61 -2.36
C HIS A 222 -1.61 -8.45 -3.60
N MET A 223 -2.15 -8.04 -4.74
CA MET A 223 -2.35 -8.91 -5.89
C MET A 223 -1.09 -9.18 -6.69
N HIS A 224 -0.16 -8.21 -6.77
CA HIS A 224 1.03 -8.32 -7.63
C HIS A 224 0.69 -8.83 -9.03
N TYR A 225 -0.17 -8.10 -9.72
CA TYR A 225 -0.58 -8.46 -11.05
C TYR A 225 0.63 -8.67 -11.98
N SER A 226 0.65 -9.81 -12.69
CA SER A 226 1.64 -10.06 -13.73
C SER A 226 1.36 -9.16 -14.96
N SER A 227 2.35 -9.04 -15.86
CA SER A 227 2.19 -8.27 -17.10
C SER A 227 0.98 -8.72 -17.93
N ASP A 228 0.65 -10.01 -17.88
CA ASP A 228 -0.49 -10.56 -18.62
C ASP A 228 -1.83 -10.23 -17.96
N ILE A 229 -1.85 -10.17 -16.63
CA ILE A 229 -3.03 -9.71 -15.88
C ILE A 229 -3.22 -8.21 -16.08
N HIS A 230 -2.17 -7.41 -16.15
CA HIS A 230 -2.28 -6.00 -16.49
C HIS A 230 -3.02 -5.80 -17.82
N LYS A 231 -2.78 -6.67 -18.82
CA LYS A 231 -3.54 -6.66 -20.09
C LYS A 231 -5.01 -7.07 -19.88
N GLY A 232 -5.26 -8.07 -19.04
CA GLY A 232 -6.61 -8.58 -18.74
C GLY A 232 -7.44 -7.61 -17.89
N ILE A 233 -6.81 -6.86 -16.98
CA ILE A 233 -7.51 -5.93 -16.08
C ILE A 233 -8.21 -4.79 -16.82
N TYR A 234 -7.80 -4.50 -18.06
CA TYR A 234 -8.51 -3.56 -18.92
C TYR A 234 -9.95 -3.95 -19.22
N ASN A 235 -10.28 -5.24 -19.12
CA ASN A 235 -11.60 -5.79 -19.38
C ASN A 235 -12.37 -6.09 -18.09
N ILE A 236 -11.82 -5.74 -16.91
CA ILE A 236 -12.45 -5.93 -15.61
C ILE A 236 -12.94 -4.58 -15.12
N ASP A 237 -14.25 -4.43 -15.00
CA ASP A 237 -14.86 -3.17 -14.57
C ASP A 237 -15.41 -3.20 -13.15
N THR A 238 -15.60 -4.40 -12.58
CA THR A 238 -16.19 -4.58 -11.26
C THR A 238 -15.35 -5.50 -10.36
N ILE A 239 -15.53 -5.37 -9.04
CA ILE A 239 -14.89 -6.25 -8.06
C ILE A 239 -15.41 -7.67 -8.18
N GLU A 240 -16.68 -7.84 -8.44
CA GLU A 240 -17.33 -9.15 -8.61
C GLU A 240 -16.68 -9.93 -9.74
N GLU A 241 -16.36 -9.28 -10.85
CA GLU A 241 -15.62 -9.87 -11.97
C GLU A 241 -14.20 -10.27 -11.53
N LEU A 242 -13.50 -9.39 -10.82
CA LEU A 242 -12.16 -9.68 -10.29
C LEU A 242 -12.19 -10.87 -9.32
N GLU A 243 -13.12 -10.90 -8.38
CA GLU A 243 -13.30 -12.01 -7.45
C GLU A 243 -13.61 -13.34 -8.17
N LYS A 244 -14.46 -13.30 -9.20
CA LYS A 244 -14.78 -14.48 -10.04
C LYS A 244 -13.55 -15.01 -10.74
N ILE A 245 -12.75 -14.14 -11.32
CA ILE A 245 -11.50 -14.49 -11.99
C ILE A 245 -10.51 -15.09 -10.98
N MET A 246 -10.34 -14.47 -9.81
CA MET A 246 -9.47 -14.98 -8.75
C MET A 246 -9.87 -16.40 -8.31
N ARG A 247 -11.17 -16.68 -8.20
CA ARG A 247 -11.67 -18.02 -7.83
C ARG A 247 -11.39 -19.08 -8.89
N ASN A 248 -11.40 -18.72 -10.16
CA ASN A 248 -11.29 -19.64 -11.29
C ASN A 248 -9.85 -20.03 -11.68
N LYS A 249 -8.83 -19.60 -10.93
CA LYS A 249 -7.38 -19.90 -11.15
C LYS A 249 -6.80 -19.40 -12.49
N ALA A 250 -7.62 -19.05 -13.47
CA ALA A 250 -7.19 -18.79 -14.86
C ALA A 250 -6.32 -17.53 -15.03
N TYR A 251 -6.27 -16.67 -14.03
CA TYR A 251 -5.60 -15.35 -14.10
C TYR A 251 -4.52 -15.13 -13.04
N LEU A 252 -4.17 -16.19 -12.29
CA LEU A 252 -3.25 -16.10 -11.15
C LEU A 252 -1.96 -16.90 -11.34
N ILE A 253 -1.72 -17.40 -12.56
CA ILE A 253 -0.49 -18.12 -12.93
C ILE A 253 0.35 -17.29 -13.88
#